data_b0def0016ffcfeda2b21f201d6e636c2
#
_entry.id   b0def0016ffcfeda2b21f201d6e636c2
#
_cell.length_a   1.000
_cell.length_b   1.000
_cell.length_c   1.000
_cell.angle_alpha   90.00
_cell.angle_beta   90.00
_cell.angle_gamma   90.00
#
_symmetry.space_group_name_H-M   'P 1'
#
loop_
_entity.id
_entity.type
_entity.pdbx_description
1 polymer ?
#
loop_
_entity_poly.entity_id
_entity_poly.type
_entity_poly.pdbx_seq_one_letter_code
_entity_poly.pdbx_strand_id
1 'polypeptide(L)'
;GYFGINAAGHVVVRPDQTADREIDLHEVIRGLEARDLTAPVVVRFSDILHHRLKRLHDAFATAIAENDYRNRYAAVFPIKVNQQRRVVEEVYGYGREFGFGLEVGSKPELLAVMAMTEGESERMIICNGFKDDSYIEAVILATKLGRTIIPVVENFSELQLILKHARNYDVRPRIGVRVKLASEGAGRWRE
;
A
#
# COMPACT_ATOMS: atom_id res chain seq x y z
N GLY A 1 6.19 2.88 -22.65
CA GLY A 1 5.05 3.14 -21.73
C GLY A 1 4.09 1.97 -21.70
N TYR A 2 3.12 2.01 -20.79
CA TYR A 2 2.10 0.98 -20.69
C TYR A 2 1.03 1.09 -21.78
N PHE A 3 0.87 2.25 -22.37
CA PHE A 3 -0.11 2.49 -23.42
C PHE A 3 0.59 2.88 -24.72
N GLY A 4 0.01 2.45 -25.83
CA GLY A 4 0.51 2.73 -27.18
C GLY A 4 -0.61 2.70 -28.20
N ILE A 5 -0.24 2.81 -29.46
CA ILE A 5 -1.13 2.63 -30.63
C ILE A 5 -0.50 1.56 -31.51
N ASN A 6 -1.29 0.57 -31.94
CA ASN A 6 -0.83 -0.47 -32.83
C ASN A 6 -0.95 -0.05 -34.33
N ALA A 7 -0.53 -0.93 -35.24
CA ALA A 7 -0.58 -0.67 -36.67
C ALA A 7 -2.00 -0.49 -37.23
N ALA A 8 -3.03 -1.00 -36.54
CA ALA A 8 -4.43 -0.82 -36.90
C ALA A 8 -5.02 0.51 -36.39
N GLY A 9 -4.24 1.32 -35.66
CA GLY A 9 -4.67 2.59 -35.06
C GLY A 9 -5.43 2.40 -33.73
N HIS A 10 -5.43 1.22 -33.16
CA HIS A 10 -6.11 0.94 -31.89
C HIS A 10 -5.20 1.26 -30.70
N VAL A 11 -5.80 1.74 -29.61
CA VAL A 11 -5.11 1.87 -28.32
C VAL A 11 -4.80 0.50 -27.76
N VAL A 12 -3.57 0.30 -27.37
CA VAL A 12 -3.08 -0.96 -26.79
C VAL A 12 -2.48 -0.76 -25.42
N VAL A 13 -2.53 -1.80 -24.60
CA VAL A 13 -1.92 -1.85 -23.28
C VAL A 13 -0.82 -2.89 -23.25
N ARG A 14 0.37 -2.50 -22.74
CA ARG A 14 1.53 -3.38 -22.53
C ARG A 14 1.81 -3.45 -21.03
N PRO A 15 1.26 -4.44 -20.33
CA PRO A 15 1.24 -4.46 -18.86
C PRO A 15 2.62 -4.47 -18.20
N ASP A 16 3.62 -5.03 -18.86
CA ASP A 16 5.02 -5.10 -18.43
C ASP A 16 5.97 -4.25 -19.30
N GLN A 17 5.39 -3.41 -20.18
CA GLN A 17 6.11 -2.55 -21.14
C GLN A 17 6.87 -3.33 -22.24
N THR A 18 6.63 -4.63 -22.40
CA THR A 18 7.19 -5.42 -23.50
C THR A 18 6.26 -5.40 -24.74
N ALA A 19 6.84 -5.53 -25.92
CA ALA A 19 6.09 -5.44 -27.18
C ALA A 19 5.31 -6.74 -27.50
N ASP A 20 5.71 -7.86 -26.94
CA ASP A 20 5.15 -9.18 -27.15
C ASP A 20 3.89 -9.45 -26.28
N ARG A 21 3.64 -8.61 -25.28
CA ARG A 21 2.44 -8.66 -24.42
C ARG A 21 1.54 -7.44 -24.65
N GLU A 22 0.94 -7.40 -25.81
CA GLU A 22 0.04 -6.31 -26.21
C GLU A 22 -1.43 -6.72 -26.11
N ILE A 23 -2.24 -5.91 -25.44
CA ILE A 23 -3.68 -6.08 -25.31
C ILE A 23 -4.37 -4.95 -26.06
N ASP A 24 -5.10 -5.28 -27.13
CA ASP A 24 -5.85 -4.33 -27.92
C ASP A 24 -7.16 -3.97 -27.20
N LEU A 25 -7.33 -2.68 -26.84
CA LEU A 25 -8.54 -2.22 -26.14
C LEU A 25 -9.79 -2.27 -27.00
N HIS A 26 -9.68 -2.13 -28.32
CA HIS A 26 -10.83 -2.26 -29.21
C HIS A 26 -11.37 -3.69 -29.18
N GLU A 27 -10.50 -4.70 -29.21
CA GLU A 27 -10.89 -6.11 -29.09
C GLU A 27 -11.48 -6.42 -27.70
N VAL A 28 -10.95 -5.82 -26.64
CA VAL A 28 -11.54 -5.96 -25.30
C VAL A 28 -12.97 -5.42 -25.27
N ILE A 29 -13.22 -4.22 -25.83
CA ILE A 29 -14.57 -3.63 -25.87
C ILE A 29 -15.52 -4.49 -26.70
N ARG A 30 -15.11 -4.94 -27.89
CA ARG A 30 -15.93 -5.86 -28.70
C ARG A 30 -16.27 -7.16 -27.96
N GLY A 31 -15.31 -7.68 -27.20
CA GLY A 31 -15.53 -8.87 -26.36
C GLY A 31 -16.51 -8.62 -25.20
N LEU A 32 -16.61 -7.40 -24.68
CA LEU A 32 -17.62 -7.00 -23.68
C LEU A 32 -19.00 -6.87 -24.33
N GLU A 33 -19.10 -6.19 -25.47
CA GLU A 33 -20.35 -6.02 -26.23
C GLU A 33 -20.96 -7.36 -26.64
N ALA A 34 -20.13 -8.32 -27.08
CA ALA A 34 -20.57 -9.66 -27.39
C ALA A 34 -21.14 -10.45 -26.20
N ARG A 35 -20.96 -9.94 -24.97
CA ARG A 35 -21.51 -10.48 -23.71
C ARG A 35 -22.60 -9.59 -23.12
N ASP A 36 -23.18 -8.70 -23.91
CA ASP A 36 -24.20 -7.72 -23.53
C ASP A 36 -23.73 -6.74 -22.43
N LEU A 37 -22.43 -6.52 -22.32
CA LEU A 37 -21.85 -5.53 -21.41
C LEU A 37 -21.54 -4.24 -22.19
N THR A 38 -22.24 -3.15 -21.83
CA THR A 38 -22.11 -1.85 -22.51
C THR A 38 -21.42 -0.82 -21.62
N ALA A 39 -20.86 0.21 -22.27
CA ALA A 39 -20.29 1.38 -21.54
C ALA A 39 -21.38 2.10 -20.68
N PRO A 40 -20.97 2.72 -19.53
CA PRO A 40 -19.59 2.90 -19.10
C PRO A 40 -18.99 1.69 -18.39
N VAL A 41 -17.74 1.36 -18.69
CA VAL A 41 -16.97 0.28 -18.07
C VAL A 41 -15.62 0.78 -17.55
N VAL A 42 -15.14 0.20 -16.47
CA VAL A 42 -13.80 0.44 -15.97
C VAL A 42 -12.97 -0.82 -16.15
N VAL A 43 -11.96 -0.75 -17.02
CA VAL A 43 -11.02 -1.85 -17.25
C VAL A 43 -9.77 -1.62 -16.41
N ARG A 44 -9.33 -2.64 -15.66
CA ARG A 44 -8.11 -2.61 -14.85
C ARG A 44 -7.16 -3.70 -15.33
N PHE A 45 -5.88 -3.35 -15.40
CA PHE A 45 -4.80 -4.26 -15.76
C PHE A 45 -3.94 -4.49 -14.53
N SER A 46 -4.23 -5.55 -13.78
CA SER A 46 -3.54 -5.90 -12.53
C SER A 46 -2.03 -6.10 -12.72
N ASP A 47 -1.63 -6.60 -13.88
CA ASP A 47 -0.21 -6.80 -14.22
C ASP A 47 0.59 -5.48 -14.26
N ILE A 48 -0.06 -4.35 -14.59
CA ILE A 48 0.60 -3.02 -14.50
C ILE A 48 0.94 -2.72 -13.05
N LEU A 49 0.03 -3.03 -12.13
CA LEU A 49 0.25 -2.80 -10.70
C LEU A 49 1.39 -3.68 -10.18
N HIS A 50 1.38 -4.96 -10.51
CA HIS A 50 2.46 -5.89 -10.18
C HIS A 50 3.81 -5.42 -10.72
N HIS A 51 3.87 -5.06 -12.01
CA HIS A 51 5.08 -4.55 -12.64
C HIS A 51 5.61 -3.26 -11.96
N ARG A 52 4.70 -2.35 -11.54
CA ARG A 52 5.09 -1.14 -10.81
C ARG A 52 5.66 -1.43 -9.42
N LEU A 53 5.04 -2.35 -8.67
CA LEU A 53 5.54 -2.76 -7.36
C LEU A 53 6.94 -3.39 -7.49
N LYS A 54 7.10 -4.30 -8.47
CA LYS A 54 8.40 -4.91 -8.76
C LYS A 54 9.46 -3.88 -9.11
N ARG A 55 9.18 -2.96 -10.03
CA ARG A 55 10.12 -1.90 -10.42
C ARG A 55 10.54 -1.02 -9.25
N LEU A 56 9.60 -0.69 -8.36
CA LEU A 56 9.91 0.08 -7.16
C LEU A 56 10.86 -0.70 -6.25
N HIS A 57 10.56 -1.98 -6.00
CA HIS A 57 11.42 -2.86 -5.20
C HIS A 57 12.81 -2.98 -5.79
N ASP A 58 12.91 -3.28 -7.09
CA ASP A 58 14.18 -3.47 -7.80
C ASP A 58 15.07 -2.21 -7.78
N ALA A 59 14.46 -1.03 -7.92
CA ALA A 59 15.19 0.23 -7.85
C ALA A 59 15.87 0.44 -6.47
N PHE A 60 15.15 0.14 -5.38
CA PHE A 60 15.74 0.21 -4.04
C PHE A 60 16.73 -0.93 -3.79
N ALA A 61 16.46 -2.14 -4.27
CA ALA A 61 17.39 -3.26 -4.14
C ALA A 61 18.71 -2.98 -4.85
N THR A 62 18.67 -2.41 -6.04
CA THR A 62 19.86 -1.97 -6.79
C THR A 62 20.63 -0.90 -6.01
N ALA A 63 19.95 0.15 -5.53
CA ALA A 63 20.59 1.21 -4.76
C ALA A 63 21.22 0.70 -3.46
N ILE A 64 20.58 -0.25 -2.77
CA ILE A 64 21.11 -0.92 -1.58
C ILE A 64 22.40 -1.64 -1.90
N ALA A 65 22.42 -2.41 -3.00
CA ALA A 65 23.60 -3.16 -3.41
C ALA A 65 24.76 -2.25 -3.85
N GLU A 66 24.47 -1.19 -4.62
CA GLU A 66 25.47 -0.24 -5.11
C GLU A 66 26.12 0.60 -4.01
N ASN A 67 25.44 0.78 -2.88
CA ASN A 67 25.91 1.59 -1.74
C ASN A 67 26.30 0.78 -0.50
N ASP A 68 26.43 -0.53 -0.61
CA ASP A 68 26.74 -1.42 0.52
C ASP A 68 25.84 -1.18 1.75
N TYR A 69 24.59 -0.82 1.52
CA TYR A 69 23.64 -0.53 2.60
C TYR A 69 23.23 -1.81 3.33
N ARG A 70 23.47 -1.86 4.65
CA ARG A 70 23.33 -3.08 5.45
C ARG A 70 21.92 -3.40 5.92
N ASN A 71 20.91 -2.71 5.41
CA ASN A 71 19.52 -2.96 5.77
C ASN A 71 18.67 -3.19 4.50
N ARG A 72 17.37 -3.42 4.67
CA ARG A 72 16.43 -3.69 3.58
C ARG A 72 15.49 -2.51 3.36
N TYR A 73 14.96 -2.42 2.16
CA TYR A 73 13.82 -1.59 1.86
C TYR A 73 12.53 -2.31 2.27
N ALA A 74 11.63 -1.59 2.95
CA ALA A 74 10.29 -2.07 3.27
C ALA A 74 9.29 -0.98 2.89
N ALA A 75 8.43 -1.27 1.91
CA ALA A 75 7.37 -0.37 1.49
C ALA A 75 6.06 -0.66 2.21
N VAL A 76 5.26 0.37 2.40
CA VAL A 76 3.87 0.25 2.85
C VAL A 76 2.96 1.02 1.90
N PHE A 77 1.85 0.43 1.51
CA PHE A 77 0.86 1.06 0.65
C PHE A 77 -0.21 1.74 1.51
N PRO A 78 -0.40 3.08 1.39
CA PRO A 78 -1.44 3.79 2.12
C PRO A 78 -2.80 3.53 1.46
N ILE A 79 -3.67 2.81 2.16
CA ILE A 79 -4.97 2.40 1.58
C ILE A 79 -5.89 3.58 1.26
N LYS A 80 -5.73 4.71 1.94
CA LYS A 80 -6.48 5.95 1.65
C LYS A 80 -6.33 6.46 0.21
N VAL A 81 -5.23 6.11 -0.47
CA VAL A 81 -4.98 6.51 -1.86
C VAL A 81 -5.96 5.82 -2.81
N ASN A 82 -6.27 4.54 -2.57
CA ASN A 82 -7.31 3.80 -3.26
C ASN A 82 -7.84 2.69 -2.35
N GLN A 83 -8.99 2.93 -1.72
CA GLN A 83 -9.63 2.02 -0.76
C GLN A 83 -10.46 0.92 -1.41
N GLN A 84 -10.45 0.79 -2.73
CA GLN A 84 -11.16 -0.31 -3.38
C GLN A 84 -10.54 -1.64 -2.95
N ARG A 85 -11.35 -2.50 -2.37
CA ARG A 85 -10.92 -3.78 -1.80
C ARG A 85 -10.02 -4.56 -2.75
N ARG A 86 -10.41 -4.72 -4.02
CA ARG A 86 -9.61 -5.43 -5.03
C ARG A 86 -8.22 -4.82 -5.22
N VAL A 87 -8.11 -3.49 -5.28
CA VAL A 87 -6.82 -2.82 -5.46
C VAL A 87 -5.91 -3.09 -4.26
N VAL A 88 -6.45 -3.00 -3.04
CA VAL A 88 -5.69 -3.27 -1.81
C VAL A 88 -5.27 -4.74 -1.76
N GLU A 89 -6.17 -5.68 -2.10
CA GLU A 89 -5.87 -7.12 -2.17
C GLU A 89 -4.76 -7.41 -3.20
N GLU A 90 -4.80 -6.78 -4.37
CA GLU A 90 -3.78 -6.95 -5.42
C GLU A 90 -2.43 -6.38 -4.99
N VAL A 91 -2.39 -5.14 -4.46
CA VAL A 91 -1.15 -4.55 -3.93
C VAL A 91 -0.57 -5.41 -2.82
N TYR A 92 -1.41 -5.87 -1.91
CA TYR A 92 -0.99 -6.71 -0.79
C TYR A 92 -0.55 -8.11 -1.27
N GLY A 93 -1.26 -8.70 -2.24
CA GLY A 93 -0.92 -10.00 -2.83
C GLY A 93 0.38 -9.96 -3.61
N TYR A 94 0.48 -9.08 -4.59
CA TYR A 94 1.70 -8.92 -5.41
C TYR A 94 2.91 -8.42 -4.60
N GLY A 95 2.67 -7.56 -3.61
CA GLY A 95 3.72 -7.07 -2.72
C GLY A 95 4.27 -8.09 -1.74
N ARG A 96 3.68 -9.30 -1.69
CA ARG A 96 4.08 -10.36 -0.73
C ARG A 96 5.52 -10.78 -0.90
N GLU A 97 5.95 -11.02 -2.13
CA GLU A 97 7.32 -11.43 -2.46
C GLU A 97 8.36 -10.34 -2.12
N PHE A 98 7.93 -9.09 -2.06
CA PHE A 98 8.78 -7.92 -1.76
C PHE A 98 8.67 -7.45 -0.30
N GLY A 99 7.86 -8.12 0.52
CA GLY A 99 7.64 -7.73 1.90
C GLY A 99 6.85 -6.43 2.09
N PHE A 100 6.04 -6.01 1.11
CA PHE A 100 5.22 -4.80 1.20
C PHE A 100 4.14 -4.96 2.26
N GLY A 101 4.02 -3.95 3.11
CA GLY A 101 2.97 -3.81 4.10
C GLY A 101 1.87 -2.83 3.67
N LEU A 102 1.02 -2.46 4.61
CA LEU A 102 -0.05 -1.48 4.42
C LEU A 102 0.07 -0.32 5.42
N GLU A 103 -0.38 0.86 5.03
CA GLU A 103 -0.53 2.01 5.93
C GLU A 103 -2.01 2.33 6.07
N VAL A 104 -2.41 2.64 7.28
CA VAL A 104 -3.78 3.02 7.67
C VAL A 104 -3.76 4.36 8.41
N GLY A 105 -4.68 5.24 8.07
CA GLY A 105 -4.79 6.58 8.65
C GLY A 105 -5.95 6.73 9.64
N SER A 106 -6.73 5.67 9.87
CA SER A 106 -7.89 5.70 10.75
C SER A 106 -8.23 4.33 11.33
N LYS A 107 -9.02 4.31 12.41
CA LYS A 107 -9.50 3.05 13.01
C LYS A 107 -10.35 2.20 12.04
N PRO A 108 -11.31 2.74 11.25
CA PRO A 108 -12.01 1.94 10.24
C PRO A 108 -11.08 1.30 9.22
N GLU A 109 -10.06 2.02 8.75
CA GLU A 109 -9.05 1.46 7.86
C GLU A 109 -8.25 0.34 8.51
N LEU A 110 -7.89 0.49 9.80
CA LEU A 110 -7.23 -0.58 10.54
C LEU A 110 -8.08 -1.84 10.59
N LEU A 111 -9.38 -1.73 10.93
CA LEU A 111 -10.27 -2.88 11.01
C LEU A 111 -10.43 -3.57 9.65
N ALA A 112 -10.54 -2.80 8.57
CA ALA A 112 -10.60 -3.33 7.20
C ALA A 112 -9.32 -4.09 6.85
N VAL A 113 -8.13 -3.51 7.12
CA VAL A 113 -6.83 -4.15 6.88
C VAL A 113 -6.67 -5.41 7.72
N MET A 114 -7.04 -5.39 8.99
CA MET A 114 -6.97 -6.57 9.87
C MET A 114 -7.80 -7.73 9.31
N ALA A 115 -9.01 -7.45 8.83
CA ALA A 115 -9.89 -8.46 8.21
C ALA A 115 -9.33 -9.00 6.89
N MET A 116 -8.72 -8.13 6.06
CA MET A 116 -8.16 -8.53 4.76
C MET A 116 -6.84 -9.31 4.88
N THR A 117 -6.13 -9.16 5.99
CA THR A 117 -4.81 -9.74 6.22
C THR A 117 -4.82 -10.82 7.31
N GLU A 118 -5.97 -11.46 7.51
CA GLU A 118 -6.13 -12.54 8.49
C GLU A 118 -5.09 -13.64 8.28
N GLY A 119 -4.50 -14.12 9.38
CA GLY A 119 -3.46 -15.15 9.36
C GLY A 119 -2.05 -14.67 8.99
N GLU A 120 -1.87 -13.42 8.56
CA GLU A 120 -0.54 -12.87 8.22
C GLU A 120 -0.01 -11.96 9.34
N SER A 121 0.98 -12.43 10.11
CA SER A 121 1.54 -11.70 11.25
C SER A 121 2.77 -10.84 10.91
N GLU A 122 3.52 -11.21 9.88
CA GLU A 122 4.87 -10.66 9.64
C GLU A 122 4.88 -9.35 8.86
N ARG A 123 3.88 -9.12 8.02
CA ARG A 123 3.85 -7.92 7.19
C ARG A 123 3.43 -6.70 7.99
N MET A 124 4.16 -5.61 7.75
CA MET A 124 4.05 -4.38 8.52
C MET A 124 2.73 -3.66 8.26
N ILE A 125 2.07 -3.20 9.33
CA ILE A 125 0.96 -2.25 9.27
C ILE A 125 1.42 -0.97 9.98
N ILE A 126 1.47 0.14 9.26
CA ILE A 126 1.81 1.45 9.81
C ILE A 126 0.52 2.20 10.10
N CYS A 127 0.36 2.66 11.35
CA CYS A 127 -0.83 3.41 11.76
C CYS A 127 -0.49 4.89 11.92
N ASN A 128 -0.88 5.67 10.91
CA ASN A 128 -0.77 7.13 10.87
C ASN A 128 -2.10 7.81 11.26
N GLY A 129 -2.16 9.13 11.13
CA GLY A 129 -3.33 9.95 11.43
C GLY A 129 -3.58 10.14 12.92
N PHE A 130 -4.56 10.96 13.26
CA PHE A 130 -4.95 11.18 14.65
C PHE A 130 -5.55 9.92 15.26
N LYS A 131 -5.04 9.53 16.43
CA LYS A 131 -5.46 8.31 17.11
C LYS A 131 -6.14 8.65 18.42
N ASP A 132 -7.43 8.38 18.47
CA ASP A 132 -8.19 8.43 19.71
C ASP A 132 -7.88 7.21 20.60
N ASP A 133 -8.43 7.20 21.81
CA ASP A 133 -8.23 6.13 22.78
C ASP A 133 -8.59 4.76 22.20
N SER A 134 -9.72 4.67 21.48
CA SER A 134 -10.20 3.43 20.89
C SER A 134 -9.41 2.93 19.70
N TYR A 135 -8.80 3.83 18.91
CA TYR A 135 -7.90 3.46 17.83
C TYR A 135 -6.59 2.90 18.40
N ILE A 136 -6.02 3.57 19.40
CA ILE A 136 -4.79 3.10 20.06
C ILE A 136 -5.03 1.76 20.74
N GLU A 137 -6.14 1.60 21.44
CA GLU A 137 -6.50 0.31 22.05
C GLU A 137 -6.55 -0.82 21.01
N ALA A 138 -7.19 -0.60 19.86
CA ALA A 138 -7.25 -1.56 18.78
C ALA A 138 -5.83 -1.92 18.23
N VAL A 139 -4.92 -0.94 18.12
CA VAL A 139 -3.52 -1.17 17.72
C VAL A 139 -2.79 -2.04 18.75
N ILE A 140 -2.96 -1.77 20.04
CA ILE A 140 -2.32 -2.55 21.11
C ILE A 140 -2.86 -3.98 21.15
N LEU A 141 -4.19 -4.16 20.98
CA LEU A 141 -4.78 -5.49 20.89
C LEU A 141 -4.27 -6.26 19.65
N ALA A 142 -4.15 -5.60 18.50
CA ALA A 142 -3.56 -6.20 17.31
C ALA A 142 -2.08 -6.62 17.56
N THR A 143 -1.32 -5.81 18.29
CA THR A 143 0.05 -6.18 18.71
C THR A 143 0.04 -7.43 19.60
N LYS A 144 -0.91 -7.50 20.55
CA LYS A 144 -1.07 -8.66 21.43
C LYS A 144 -1.41 -9.95 20.66
N LEU A 145 -2.14 -9.80 19.56
CA LEU A 145 -2.44 -10.90 18.62
C LEU A 145 -1.24 -11.29 17.72
N GLY A 146 -0.07 -10.71 17.96
CA GLY A 146 1.16 -11.04 17.24
C GLY A 146 1.30 -10.33 15.89
N ARG A 147 0.51 -9.27 15.60
CA ARG A 147 0.63 -8.51 14.35
C ARG A 147 1.84 -7.58 14.39
N THR A 148 2.53 -7.46 13.27
CA THR A 148 3.59 -6.46 13.08
C THR A 148 2.96 -5.10 12.77
N ILE A 149 2.54 -4.41 13.82
CA ILE A 149 1.82 -3.13 13.72
C ILE A 149 2.60 -2.03 14.46
N ILE A 150 2.68 -0.85 13.85
CA ILE A 150 3.48 0.28 14.36
C ILE A 150 2.61 1.54 14.38
N PRO A 151 2.12 1.99 15.55
CA PRO A 151 1.51 3.30 15.68
C PRO A 151 2.58 4.40 15.55
N VAL A 152 2.31 5.37 14.69
CA VAL A 152 3.18 6.55 14.53
C VAL A 152 2.63 7.67 15.40
N VAL A 153 3.41 8.07 16.40
CA VAL A 153 3.07 9.17 17.31
C VAL A 153 3.13 10.50 16.56
N GLU A 154 2.00 11.18 16.45
CA GLU A 154 1.87 12.49 15.81
C GLU A 154 1.77 13.63 16.85
N ASN A 155 1.33 13.31 18.06
CA ASN A 155 1.29 14.24 19.19
C ASN A 155 1.56 13.53 20.52
N PHE A 156 1.89 14.32 21.56
CA PHE A 156 2.31 13.78 22.85
C PHE A 156 1.20 13.02 23.60
N SER A 157 -0.07 13.40 23.41
CA SER A 157 -1.19 12.73 24.06
C SER A 157 -1.37 11.28 23.56
N GLU A 158 -1.07 11.02 22.28
CA GLU A 158 -1.09 9.66 21.72
C GLU A 158 -0.07 8.74 22.42
N LEU A 159 1.12 9.27 22.74
CA LEU A 159 2.13 8.49 23.48
C LEU A 159 1.61 8.08 24.85
N GLN A 160 0.91 8.97 25.55
CA GLN A 160 0.32 8.67 26.86
C GLN A 160 -0.74 7.56 26.76
N LEU A 161 -1.59 7.60 25.71
CA LEU A 161 -2.58 6.57 25.45
C LEU A 161 -1.92 5.23 25.09
N ILE A 162 -0.88 5.23 24.28
CA ILE A 162 -0.10 4.02 23.96
C ILE A 162 0.46 3.40 25.24
N LEU A 163 1.08 4.19 26.11
CA LEU A 163 1.65 3.70 27.36
C LEU A 163 0.55 3.17 28.31
N LYS A 164 -0.61 3.82 28.39
CA LYS A 164 -1.77 3.37 29.16
C LYS A 164 -2.21 1.98 28.71
N HIS A 165 -2.52 1.81 27.43
CA HIS A 165 -3.02 0.54 26.90
C HIS A 165 -1.93 -0.56 26.87
N ALA A 166 -0.67 -0.20 26.60
CA ALA A 166 0.45 -1.12 26.65
C ALA A 166 0.59 -1.77 28.05
N ARG A 167 0.44 -0.98 29.13
CA ARG A 167 0.43 -1.48 30.51
C ARG A 167 -0.82 -2.33 30.81
N ASN A 168 -2.00 -1.86 30.39
CA ASN A 168 -3.26 -2.56 30.65
C ASN A 168 -3.30 -3.98 30.03
N TYR A 169 -2.69 -4.14 28.86
CA TYR A 169 -2.69 -5.40 28.11
C TYR A 169 -1.39 -6.18 28.21
N ASP A 170 -0.42 -5.68 28.97
CA ASP A 170 0.93 -6.27 29.12
C ASP A 170 1.58 -6.52 27.75
N VAL A 171 1.70 -5.45 26.95
CA VAL A 171 2.26 -5.49 25.59
C VAL A 171 3.34 -4.43 25.45
N ARG A 172 4.42 -4.73 24.75
CA ARG A 172 5.47 -3.79 24.39
C ARG A 172 5.41 -3.48 22.89
N PRO A 173 4.64 -2.46 22.45
CA PRO A 173 4.52 -2.13 21.06
C PRO A 173 5.79 -1.49 20.52
N ARG A 174 6.07 -1.68 19.22
CA ARG A 174 6.98 -0.81 18.48
C ARG A 174 6.23 0.46 18.16
N ILE A 175 6.90 1.62 18.23
CA ILE A 175 6.30 2.91 17.90
C ILE A 175 7.13 3.62 16.83
N GLY A 176 6.46 4.36 15.95
CA GLY A 176 7.05 5.36 15.09
C GLY A 176 6.87 6.76 15.68
N VAL A 177 7.65 7.72 15.21
CA VAL A 177 7.49 9.14 15.57
C VAL A 177 7.49 9.97 14.30
N ARG A 178 6.50 10.84 14.15
CA ARG A 178 6.44 11.80 13.05
C ARG A 178 7.21 13.05 13.41
N VAL A 179 8.23 13.36 12.64
CA VAL A 179 9.02 14.58 12.77
C VAL A 179 8.69 15.52 11.63
N LYS A 180 8.24 16.74 11.96
CA LYS A 180 8.08 17.81 10.98
C LYS A 180 9.43 18.47 10.76
N LEU A 181 9.92 18.43 9.51
CA LEU A 181 11.16 19.07 9.14
C LEU A 181 10.96 20.59 9.05
N ALA A 182 12.01 21.34 9.42
CA ALA A 182 12.04 22.80 9.25
C ALA A 182 12.44 23.21 7.81
N SER A 183 12.90 22.29 6.99
CA SER A 183 13.22 22.54 5.58
C SER A 183 11.96 22.73 4.76
N GLU A 184 11.99 23.70 3.85
CA GLU A 184 10.91 23.92 2.90
C GLU A 184 10.77 22.71 1.95
N GLY A 185 9.52 22.30 1.71
CA GLY A 185 9.21 21.28 0.71
C GLY A 185 9.42 21.78 -0.70
N ALA A 186 9.46 20.88 -1.68
CA ALA A 186 9.52 21.22 -3.11
C ALA A 186 8.14 21.12 -3.76
N GLY A 187 7.88 21.94 -4.79
CA GLY A 187 6.64 21.90 -5.56
C GLY A 187 5.40 22.27 -4.73
N ARG A 188 4.38 21.38 -4.73
CA ARG A 188 3.11 21.58 -4.01
C ARG A 188 3.23 21.49 -2.48
N TRP A 189 4.38 21.13 -1.95
CA TRP A 189 4.65 20.96 -0.52
C TRP A 189 5.41 22.13 0.09
N ARG A 190 5.36 23.31 -0.56
CA ARG A 190 6.02 24.53 -0.08
C ARG A 190 5.28 25.25 1.05
N GLU A 191 4.04 24.84 1.37
CA GLU A 191 3.20 25.44 2.42
C GLU A 191 3.31 24.67 3.76
#